data_9dedbb14bc12f556d59542bcb4a2a8d9
#
_entry.id   9dedbb14bc12f556d59542bcb4a2a8d9
#
_cell.length_a   1.000
_cell.length_b   1.000
_cell.length_c   1.000
_cell.angle_alpha   90.00
_cell.angle_beta   90.00
_cell.angle_gamma   90.00
#
_symmetry.space_group_name_H-M   'P 1'
#
loop_
_entity.id
_entity.type
_entity.pdbx_description
1 polymer ?
#
loop_
_entity_poly.entity_id
_entity_poly.type
_entity_poly.pdbx_seq_one_letter_code
_entity_poly.pdbx_strand_id
1 'polypeptide(L)'
;MSEVKKSQRQLEKEAYEKLPPNEKLRRDLYDWIMSLMIALVISVALFVFCVRIIDVSGTSMVPTLHNGDKMFVSNLLYTPQAGDVVVFKTDNYDPNKALVKRVIATEGQTVNIDFDNGIVYIDGVPIQEDYIAEVTTTKLDFIGPKKVPEGCVFVMGDNRNMSTDSRKAEIGMVDNRMILGRAYAVIFPIKEIGWIY
;
A
#
# COMPACT_ATOMS: atom_id res chain seq x y z
N MET A 1 42.77 -40.25 23.69
CA MET A 1 41.97 -39.23 24.46
C MET A 1 41.62 -38.12 23.51
N SER A 2 40.41 -38.06 23.05
CA SER A 2 39.92 -36.99 22.14
C SER A 2 39.49 -35.81 22.98
N GLU A 3 40.25 -34.72 22.96
CA GLU A 3 39.78 -33.43 23.49
C GLU A 3 38.59 -32.98 22.64
N VAL A 4 37.40 -33.02 23.24
CA VAL A 4 36.20 -32.45 22.63
C VAL A 4 36.36 -30.93 22.59
N LYS A 5 36.54 -30.39 21.40
CA LYS A 5 36.66 -28.94 21.13
C LYS A 5 35.32 -28.28 21.53
N LYS A 6 35.28 -27.65 22.70
CA LYS A 6 34.09 -26.94 23.21
C LYS A 6 33.67 -25.86 22.19
N SER A 7 32.40 -25.76 21.91
CA SER A 7 31.81 -24.68 21.09
C SER A 7 32.07 -23.32 21.76
N GLN A 8 32.30 -22.25 20.98
CA GLN A 8 32.46 -20.89 21.51
C GLN A 8 31.33 -20.52 22.49
N ARG A 9 30.08 -20.92 22.21
CA ARG A 9 28.93 -20.70 23.11
C ARG A 9 29.07 -21.41 24.45
N GLN A 10 29.73 -22.55 24.51
CA GLN A 10 29.98 -23.27 25.77
C GLN A 10 31.04 -22.57 26.60
N LEU A 11 32.09 -22.07 25.97
CA LEU A 11 33.15 -21.32 26.64
C LEU A 11 32.63 -19.98 27.22
N GLU A 12 31.75 -19.30 26.46
CA GLU A 12 31.10 -18.06 26.94
C GLU A 12 30.16 -18.31 28.16
N LYS A 13 29.38 -19.41 28.12
CA LYS A 13 28.54 -19.79 29.27
C LYS A 13 29.38 -20.11 30.52
N GLU A 14 30.45 -20.90 30.39
CA GLU A 14 31.34 -21.24 31.50
C GLU A 14 32.05 -19.98 32.06
N ALA A 15 32.45 -19.05 31.17
CA ALA A 15 33.02 -17.77 31.60
C ALA A 15 31.98 -16.90 32.34
N TYR A 16 30.74 -16.84 31.86
CA TYR A 16 29.65 -16.13 32.50
C TYR A 16 29.33 -16.71 33.90
N GLU A 17 29.25 -18.04 34.03
CA GLU A 17 28.95 -18.70 35.32
C GLU A 17 29.98 -18.39 36.40
N LYS A 18 31.23 -18.15 36.05
CA LYS A 18 32.32 -17.82 36.97
C LYS A 18 32.37 -16.36 37.43
N LEU A 19 31.54 -15.47 36.82
CA LEU A 19 31.51 -14.07 37.20
C LEU A 19 30.86 -13.87 38.59
N PRO A 20 31.32 -12.87 39.37
CA PRO A 20 30.65 -12.48 40.63
C PRO A 20 29.25 -11.91 40.36
N PRO A 21 28.31 -12.00 41.30
CA PRO A 21 26.91 -11.62 41.11
C PRO A 21 26.69 -10.19 40.61
N ASN A 22 27.48 -9.25 41.07
CA ASN A 22 27.43 -7.84 40.66
C ASN A 22 27.87 -7.65 39.20
N GLU A 23 28.81 -8.44 38.70
CA GLU A 23 29.25 -8.37 37.29
C GLU A 23 28.27 -9.10 36.34
N LYS A 24 27.65 -10.20 36.81
CA LYS A 24 26.57 -10.85 36.09
C LYS A 24 25.42 -9.87 35.87
N LEU A 25 24.95 -9.24 36.95
CA LEU A 25 23.86 -8.27 36.92
C LEU A 25 24.18 -7.11 35.94
N ARG A 26 25.41 -6.58 36.00
CA ARG A 26 25.85 -5.49 35.11
C ARG A 26 25.88 -5.93 33.65
N ARG A 27 26.35 -7.14 33.34
CA ARG A 27 26.40 -7.71 32.01
C ARG A 27 25.00 -7.97 31.46
N ASP A 28 24.14 -8.60 32.27
CA ASP A 28 22.74 -8.88 31.88
C ASP A 28 21.96 -7.58 31.62
N LEU A 29 22.17 -6.56 32.45
CA LEU A 29 21.56 -5.24 32.28
C LEU A 29 22.06 -4.58 30.98
N TYR A 30 23.36 -4.68 30.71
CA TYR A 30 23.92 -4.14 29.45
C TYR A 30 23.36 -4.87 28.24
N ASP A 31 23.32 -6.19 28.23
CA ASP A 31 22.80 -7.00 27.14
C ASP A 31 21.31 -6.72 26.91
N TRP A 32 20.56 -6.49 27.99
CA TRP A 32 19.14 -6.12 27.92
C TRP A 32 18.94 -4.73 27.31
N ILE A 33 19.72 -3.74 27.73
CA ILE A 33 19.70 -2.39 27.18
C ILE A 33 20.09 -2.41 25.70
N MET A 34 21.14 -3.14 25.34
CA MET A 34 21.59 -3.26 23.95
C MET A 34 20.51 -3.92 23.08
N SER A 35 19.87 -4.97 23.55
CA SER A 35 18.77 -5.63 22.85
C SER A 35 17.58 -4.68 22.64
N LEU A 36 17.24 -3.89 23.66
CA LEU A 36 16.18 -2.87 23.58
C LEU A 36 16.55 -1.77 22.58
N MET A 37 17.79 -1.30 22.59
CA MET A 37 18.28 -0.29 21.63
C MET A 37 18.25 -0.80 20.20
N ILE A 38 18.68 -2.04 19.95
CA ILE A 38 18.63 -2.66 18.63
C ILE A 38 17.17 -2.80 18.15
N ALA A 39 16.28 -3.29 19.02
CA ALA A 39 14.86 -3.42 18.72
C ALA A 39 14.22 -2.07 18.38
N LEU A 40 14.58 -1.01 19.13
CA LEU A 40 14.12 0.36 18.87
C LEU A 40 14.62 0.87 17.52
N VAL A 41 15.90 0.70 17.21
CA VAL A 41 16.47 1.12 15.92
C VAL A 41 15.80 0.41 14.74
N ILE A 42 15.60 -0.91 14.84
CA ILE A 42 14.90 -1.70 13.83
C ILE A 42 13.46 -1.21 13.68
N SER A 43 12.75 -1.00 14.79
CA SER A 43 11.37 -0.53 14.79
C SER A 43 11.23 0.84 14.13
N VAL A 44 12.11 1.79 14.47
CA VAL A 44 12.14 3.13 13.86
C VAL A 44 12.47 3.04 12.36
N ALA A 45 13.45 2.22 11.98
CA ALA A 45 13.80 2.01 10.58
C ALA A 45 12.61 1.46 9.79
N LEU A 46 11.93 0.42 10.28
CA LEU A 46 10.73 -0.12 9.65
C LEU A 46 9.63 0.94 9.53
N PHE A 47 9.40 1.72 10.57
CA PHE A 47 8.38 2.78 10.54
C PHE A 47 8.72 3.86 9.50
N VAL A 48 9.95 4.35 9.47
CA VAL A 48 10.39 5.42 8.55
C VAL A 48 10.40 4.98 7.09
N PHE A 49 10.82 3.73 6.81
CA PHE A 49 10.96 3.25 5.42
C PHE A 49 9.71 2.60 4.85
N CYS A 50 8.84 2.01 5.70
CA CYS A 50 7.69 1.24 5.25
C CYS A 50 6.36 2.00 5.32
N VAL A 51 6.32 3.12 6.04
CA VAL A 51 5.09 3.86 6.33
C VAL A 51 5.15 5.26 5.71
N ARG A 52 4.10 5.62 4.99
CA ARG A 52 3.91 6.98 4.47
C ARG A 52 2.54 7.49 4.87
N ILE A 53 2.48 8.76 5.30
CA ILE A 53 1.23 9.48 5.49
C ILE A 53 1.05 10.37 4.29
N ILE A 54 -0.09 10.25 3.61
CA ILE A 54 -0.40 11.03 2.40
C ILE A 54 -1.73 11.74 2.61
N ASP A 55 -1.74 13.03 2.26
CA ASP A 55 -2.93 13.86 2.31
C ASP A 55 -3.75 13.68 1.03
N VAL A 56 -5.06 13.45 1.19
CA VAL A 56 -6.01 13.33 0.08
C VAL A 56 -6.38 14.74 -0.39
N SER A 57 -6.22 14.99 -1.68
CA SER A 57 -6.63 16.25 -2.31
C SER A 57 -7.63 15.99 -3.43
N GLY A 58 -8.78 16.64 -3.36
CA GLY A 58 -9.85 16.52 -4.34
C GLY A 58 -10.96 15.56 -3.91
N THR A 59 -11.89 15.30 -4.83
CA THR A 59 -13.16 14.60 -4.57
C THR A 59 -13.31 13.31 -5.36
N SER A 60 -12.29 12.90 -6.11
CA SER A 60 -12.37 11.77 -7.04
C SER A 60 -12.56 10.39 -6.38
N MET A 61 -12.35 10.30 -5.06
CA MET A 61 -12.50 9.08 -4.29
C MET A 61 -13.69 9.11 -3.31
N VAL A 62 -14.53 10.15 -3.37
CA VAL A 62 -15.80 10.20 -2.60
C VAL A 62 -16.73 9.07 -3.09
N PRO A 63 -17.37 8.32 -2.19
CA PRO A 63 -17.50 8.53 -0.75
C PRO A 63 -16.40 7.91 0.12
N THR A 64 -15.50 7.13 -0.44
CA THR A 64 -14.47 6.38 0.31
C THR A 64 -13.45 7.29 0.98
N LEU A 65 -13.01 8.35 0.29
CA LEU A 65 -12.04 9.32 0.79
C LEU A 65 -12.50 10.74 0.48
N HIS A 66 -12.29 11.62 1.44
CA HIS A 66 -12.66 13.03 1.33
C HIS A 66 -11.42 13.94 1.28
N ASN A 67 -11.62 15.14 0.74
CA ASN A 67 -10.55 16.12 0.69
C ASN A 67 -10.10 16.52 2.10
N GLY A 68 -8.78 16.44 2.35
CA GLY A 68 -8.17 16.71 3.65
C GLY A 68 -7.97 15.47 4.54
N ASP A 69 -8.43 14.30 4.10
CA ASP A 69 -8.12 13.05 4.80
C ASP A 69 -6.62 12.77 4.76
N LYS A 70 -6.09 12.26 5.87
CA LYS A 70 -4.73 11.70 5.93
C LYS A 70 -4.82 10.19 5.98
N MET A 71 -4.18 9.54 5.02
CA MET A 71 -4.21 8.09 4.94
C MET A 71 -2.85 7.47 5.18
N PHE A 72 -2.88 6.30 5.79
CA PHE A 72 -1.74 5.42 5.96
C PHE A 72 -1.52 4.62 4.68
N VAL A 73 -0.32 4.76 4.09
CA VAL A 73 0.07 4.10 2.83
C VAL A 73 1.34 3.30 3.04
N SER A 74 1.37 2.08 2.52
CA SER A 74 2.58 1.24 2.52
C SER A 74 2.75 0.50 1.19
N ASN A 75 4.01 0.29 0.82
CA ASN A 75 4.40 -0.49 -0.37
C ASN A 75 5.23 -1.74 0.01
N LEU A 76 5.29 -2.07 1.29
CA LEU A 76 6.10 -3.20 1.77
C LEU A 76 5.54 -4.52 1.24
N LEU A 77 6.32 -5.20 0.38
CA LEU A 77 5.96 -6.50 -0.23
C LEU A 77 4.57 -6.49 -0.89
N TYR A 78 4.19 -5.34 -1.47
CA TYR A 78 2.86 -5.15 -2.02
C TYR A 78 2.79 -5.49 -3.51
N THR A 79 1.79 -6.27 -3.88
CA THR A 79 1.39 -6.54 -5.27
C THR A 79 -0.06 -6.08 -5.44
N PRO A 80 -0.37 -5.22 -6.43
CA PRO A 80 -1.71 -4.68 -6.63
C PRO A 80 -2.76 -5.75 -6.88
N GLN A 81 -3.91 -5.62 -6.24
CA GLN A 81 -5.07 -6.50 -6.39
C GLN A 81 -6.32 -5.66 -6.73
N ALA A 82 -7.26 -6.27 -7.44
CA ALA A 82 -8.55 -5.63 -7.71
C ALA A 82 -9.25 -5.29 -6.39
N GLY A 83 -9.80 -4.08 -6.31
CA GLY A 83 -10.41 -3.51 -5.11
C GLY A 83 -9.47 -2.64 -4.26
N ASP A 84 -8.15 -2.77 -4.39
CA ASP A 84 -7.21 -1.97 -3.61
C ASP A 84 -7.25 -0.48 -3.98
N VAL A 85 -7.20 0.38 -2.99
CA VAL A 85 -6.97 1.81 -3.20
C VAL A 85 -5.47 2.08 -3.20
N VAL A 86 -4.96 2.60 -4.32
CA VAL A 86 -3.53 2.81 -4.53
C VAL A 86 -3.20 4.27 -4.75
N VAL A 87 -2.01 4.66 -4.31
CA VAL A 87 -1.40 5.95 -4.61
C VAL A 87 -0.33 5.74 -5.65
N PHE A 88 -0.37 6.51 -6.72
CA PHE A 88 0.60 6.40 -7.81
C PHE A 88 0.94 7.77 -8.40
N LYS A 89 2.02 7.82 -9.16
CA LYS A 89 2.38 8.98 -10.00
C LYS A 89 2.39 8.56 -11.46
N THR A 90 2.13 9.52 -12.34
CA THR A 90 2.26 9.32 -13.78
C THR A 90 2.87 10.56 -14.41
N ASP A 91 3.87 10.35 -15.26
CA ASP A 91 4.60 11.43 -15.91
C ASP A 91 3.76 12.15 -16.96
N ASN A 92 2.76 11.45 -17.53
CA ASN A 92 1.93 11.96 -18.62
C ASN A 92 0.82 12.93 -18.16
N TYR A 93 0.47 12.96 -16.87
CA TYR A 93 -0.60 13.83 -16.36
C TYR A 93 -0.04 14.99 -15.56
N ASP A 94 0.55 14.74 -14.41
CA ASP A 94 1.25 15.72 -13.58
C ASP A 94 2.31 15.01 -12.74
N PRO A 95 3.60 15.12 -13.10
CA PRO A 95 4.68 14.39 -12.43
C PRO A 95 4.88 14.79 -10.96
N ASN A 96 4.38 15.98 -10.58
CA ASN A 96 4.50 16.48 -9.20
C ASN A 96 3.33 16.03 -8.31
N LYS A 97 2.25 15.51 -8.90
CA LYS A 97 1.03 15.16 -8.19
C LYS A 97 0.87 13.64 -8.06
N ALA A 98 0.75 13.16 -6.84
CA ALA A 98 0.31 11.80 -6.59
C ALA A 98 -1.21 11.70 -6.76
N LEU A 99 -1.68 10.66 -7.44
CA LEU A 99 -3.09 10.36 -7.63
C LEU A 99 -3.49 9.20 -6.74
N VAL A 100 -4.73 9.23 -6.25
CA VAL A 100 -5.33 8.15 -5.46
C VAL A 100 -6.50 7.59 -6.26
N LYS A 101 -6.48 6.30 -6.57
CA LYS A 101 -7.52 5.60 -7.31
C LYS A 101 -7.67 4.17 -6.81
N ARG A 102 -8.80 3.55 -7.16
CA ARG A 102 -9.05 2.13 -6.92
C ARG A 102 -8.62 1.29 -8.10
N VAL A 103 -7.94 0.18 -7.84
CA VAL A 103 -7.61 -0.84 -8.84
C VAL A 103 -8.90 -1.57 -9.22
N ILE A 104 -9.27 -1.52 -10.48
CA ILE A 104 -10.45 -2.18 -11.03
C ILE A 104 -10.08 -3.50 -11.69
N ALA A 105 -8.94 -3.51 -12.40
CA ALA A 105 -8.44 -4.72 -13.03
C ALA A 105 -6.91 -4.76 -12.97
N THR A 106 -6.37 -5.97 -12.92
CA THR A 106 -4.95 -6.28 -12.94
C THR A 106 -4.52 -6.89 -14.28
N GLU A 107 -3.23 -7.13 -14.43
CA GLU A 107 -2.65 -7.69 -15.66
C GLU A 107 -3.42 -8.91 -16.21
N GLY A 108 -3.55 -8.97 -17.53
CA GLY A 108 -4.21 -10.05 -18.24
C GLY A 108 -5.72 -9.92 -18.34
N GLN A 109 -6.37 -9.21 -17.41
CA GLN A 109 -7.82 -8.99 -17.40
C GLN A 109 -8.27 -8.01 -18.48
N THR A 110 -9.51 -8.13 -18.90
CA THR A 110 -10.13 -7.25 -19.90
C THR A 110 -11.21 -6.42 -19.25
N VAL A 111 -11.07 -5.10 -19.35
CA VAL A 111 -12.06 -4.12 -18.86
C VAL A 111 -12.98 -3.71 -19.99
N ASN A 112 -14.27 -3.76 -19.76
CA ASN A 112 -15.28 -3.12 -20.60
C ASN A 112 -16.25 -2.32 -19.73
N ILE A 113 -16.82 -1.24 -20.28
CA ILE A 113 -17.73 -0.37 -19.54
C ILE A 113 -18.94 -0.07 -20.43
N ASP A 114 -20.11 -0.41 -19.92
CA ASP A 114 -21.40 0.00 -20.47
C ASP A 114 -21.80 1.34 -19.83
N PHE A 115 -21.58 2.43 -20.54
CA PHE A 115 -21.87 3.78 -20.04
C PHE A 115 -23.35 4.13 -20.06
N ASP A 116 -24.17 3.41 -20.82
CA ASP A 116 -25.62 3.63 -20.87
C ASP A 116 -26.28 3.08 -19.62
N ASN A 117 -25.84 1.90 -19.15
CA ASN A 117 -26.30 1.26 -17.92
C ASN A 117 -25.38 1.53 -16.71
N GLY A 118 -24.18 2.10 -16.94
CA GLY A 118 -23.21 2.44 -15.92
C GLY A 118 -22.52 1.24 -15.29
N ILE A 119 -22.41 0.11 -15.99
CA ILE A 119 -21.89 -1.15 -15.49
C ILE A 119 -20.47 -1.39 -15.97
N VAL A 120 -19.57 -1.74 -15.05
CA VAL A 120 -18.18 -2.14 -15.35
C VAL A 120 -18.11 -3.66 -15.41
N TYR A 121 -17.48 -4.18 -16.47
CA TYR A 121 -17.27 -5.61 -16.71
C TYR A 121 -15.77 -5.92 -16.68
N ILE A 122 -15.40 -6.99 -15.96
CA ILE A 122 -14.06 -7.57 -15.97
C ILE A 122 -14.17 -8.98 -16.53
N ASP A 123 -13.46 -9.24 -17.64
CA ASP A 123 -13.51 -10.51 -18.39
C ASP A 123 -14.95 -10.94 -18.77
N GLY A 124 -15.79 -9.94 -19.05
CA GLY A 124 -17.19 -10.12 -19.41
C GLY A 124 -18.16 -10.33 -18.26
N VAL A 125 -17.66 -10.30 -17.01
CA VAL A 125 -18.49 -10.44 -15.79
C VAL A 125 -18.70 -9.04 -15.17
N PRO A 126 -19.96 -8.63 -14.87
CA PRO A 126 -20.21 -7.37 -14.19
C PRO A 126 -19.65 -7.42 -12.77
N ILE A 127 -18.96 -6.36 -12.33
CA ILE A 127 -18.46 -6.26 -10.96
C ILE A 127 -19.47 -5.56 -10.06
N GLN A 128 -19.51 -5.98 -8.79
CA GLN A 128 -20.31 -5.31 -7.77
C GLN A 128 -19.47 -4.17 -7.17
N GLU A 129 -20.07 -2.96 -7.10
CA GLU A 129 -19.34 -1.74 -6.76
C GLU A 129 -20.03 -0.95 -5.65
N ASP A 130 -20.11 -1.54 -4.44
CA ASP A 130 -20.79 -0.94 -3.29
C ASP A 130 -20.09 0.34 -2.76
N TYR A 131 -18.89 0.63 -3.26
CA TYR A 131 -18.04 1.77 -2.88
C TYR A 131 -18.24 3.01 -3.74
N ILE A 132 -19.02 2.96 -4.80
CA ILE A 132 -19.27 4.12 -5.68
C ILE A 132 -20.50 4.92 -5.23
N ALA A 133 -20.45 6.24 -5.43
CA ALA A 133 -21.60 7.10 -5.16
C ALA A 133 -22.67 7.02 -6.25
N GLU A 134 -22.23 6.89 -7.50
CA GLU A 134 -23.05 6.90 -8.71
C GLU A 134 -22.51 5.93 -9.75
N VAL A 135 -23.38 5.37 -10.57
CA VAL A 135 -23.00 4.51 -11.69
C VAL A 135 -22.12 5.24 -12.71
N THR A 136 -21.30 4.51 -13.44
CA THR A 136 -20.30 5.04 -14.35
C THR A 136 -20.90 5.51 -15.68
N THR A 137 -21.21 6.78 -15.85
CA THR A 137 -21.78 7.33 -17.09
C THR A 137 -20.79 8.17 -17.89
N THR A 138 -19.77 8.74 -17.21
CA THR A 138 -18.76 9.57 -17.89
C THR A 138 -17.70 8.71 -18.57
N LYS A 139 -17.67 8.75 -19.91
CA LYS A 139 -16.82 7.91 -20.76
C LYS A 139 -15.37 8.39 -20.81
N LEU A 140 -15.13 9.70 -20.79
CA LEU A 140 -13.85 10.32 -21.11
C LEU A 140 -13.33 9.80 -22.49
N ASP A 141 -12.06 9.40 -22.57
CA ASP A 141 -11.42 8.90 -23.80
C ASP A 141 -11.48 7.36 -23.90
N PHE A 142 -12.28 6.69 -23.05
CA PHE A 142 -12.31 5.23 -23.00
C PHE A 142 -12.92 4.65 -24.28
N ILE A 143 -12.16 3.78 -24.92
CA ILE A 143 -12.61 2.92 -26.01
C ILE A 143 -12.34 1.50 -25.57
N GLY A 144 -13.40 0.76 -25.28
CA GLY A 144 -13.32 -0.62 -24.79
C GLY A 144 -13.76 -1.64 -25.84
N PRO A 145 -13.56 -2.94 -25.56
CA PRO A 145 -12.87 -3.47 -24.37
C PRO A 145 -11.35 -3.23 -24.42
N LYS A 146 -10.72 -3.06 -23.24
CA LYS A 146 -9.27 -2.89 -23.08
C LYS A 146 -8.67 -4.01 -22.24
N LYS A 147 -7.69 -4.72 -22.76
CA LYS A 147 -6.90 -5.69 -22.00
C LYS A 147 -5.80 -4.97 -21.23
N VAL A 148 -5.67 -5.28 -19.93
CA VAL A 148 -4.60 -4.75 -19.07
C VAL A 148 -3.29 -5.46 -19.39
N PRO A 149 -2.22 -4.71 -19.78
CA PRO A 149 -0.91 -5.29 -20.08
C PRO A 149 -0.26 -5.91 -18.82
N GLU A 150 0.74 -6.77 -19.07
CA GLU A 150 1.59 -7.30 -18.00
C GLU A 150 2.27 -6.18 -17.21
N GLY A 151 2.34 -6.31 -15.88
CA GLY A 151 2.91 -5.30 -14.99
C GLY A 151 2.11 -4.02 -14.85
N CYS A 152 0.86 -3.98 -15.34
CA CYS A 152 -0.01 -2.80 -15.27
C CYS A 152 -1.32 -3.10 -14.53
N VAL A 153 -1.98 -2.01 -14.11
CA VAL A 153 -3.34 -2.03 -13.57
C VAL A 153 -4.22 -0.99 -14.27
N PHE A 154 -5.53 -1.26 -14.28
CA PHE A 154 -6.55 -0.30 -14.67
C PHE A 154 -7.19 0.26 -13.40
N VAL A 155 -7.18 1.57 -13.23
CA VAL A 155 -7.65 2.23 -12.03
C VAL A 155 -8.79 3.20 -12.31
N MET A 156 -9.74 3.31 -11.39
CA MET A 156 -10.83 4.31 -11.45
C MET A 156 -11.01 5.00 -10.10
N GLY A 157 -11.53 6.22 -10.14
CA GLY A 157 -11.99 6.88 -8.93
C GLY A 157 -13.34 6.32 -8.45
N ASP A 158 -13.60 6.34 -7.16
CA ASP A 158 -14.88 5.92 -6.60
C ASP A 158 -16.00 6.94 -6.93
N ASN A 159 -15.64 8.22 -7.09
CA ASN A 159 -16.50 9.24 -7.67
C ASN A 159 -16.40 9.17 -9.21
N ARG A 160 -17.08 8.21 -9.80
CA ARG A 160 -16.98 7.82 -11.20
C ARG A 160 -17.08 8.95 -12.20
N ASN A 161 -18.01 9.85 -12.01
CA ASN A 161 -18.30 10.92 -12.95
C ASN A 161 -17.47 12.18 -12.71
N MET A 162 -16.75 12.25 -11.58
CA MET A 162 -15.88 13.37 -11.21
C MET A 162 -14.40 12.94 -11.02
N SER A 163 -13.98 11.90 -11.73
CA SER A 163 -12.63 11.34 -11.64
C SER A 163 -11.90 11.40 -12.97
N THR A 164 -10.64 11.85 -12.93
CA THR A 164 -9.65 11.64 -14.00
C THR A 164 -8.84 10.39 -13.62
N ASP A 165 -8.95 9.33 -14.44
CA ASP A 165 -8.39 8.00 -14.16
C ASP A 165 -8.05 7.25 -15.46
N SER A 166 -7.89 5.92 -15.41
CA SER A 166 -7.48 5.11 -16.57
C SER A 166 -8.41 5.20 -17.78
N ARG A 167 -9.60 5.75 -17.63
CA ARG A 167 -10.48 6.07 -18.77
C ARG A 167 -9.94 7.22 -19.60
N LYS A 168 -9.13 8.12 -19.02
CA LYS A 168 -8.49 9.21 -19.72
C LYS A 168 -7.16 8.76 -20.32
N ALA A 169 -6.91 9.10 -21.59
CA ALA A 169 -5.71 8.67 -22.32
C ALA A 169 -4.40 9.12 -21.67
N GLU A 170 -4.39 10.29 -21.01
CA GLU A 170 -3.22 10.83 -20.30
C GLU A 170 -2.79 9.96 -19.11
N ILE A 171 -3.73 9.25 -18.46
CA ILE A 171 -3.41 8.31 -17.36
C ILE A 171 -3.24 6.90 -17.92
N GLY A 172 -4.22 6.41 -18.68
CA GLY A 172 -4.20 5.09 -19.32
C GLY A 172 -3.98 3.95 -18.29
N MET A 173 -3.25 2.94 -18.71
CA MET A 173 -2.83 1.85 -17.85
C MET A 173 -1.68 2.31 -16.95
N VAL A 174 -1.77 2.00 -15.65
CA VAL A 174 -0.77 2.40 -14.66
C VAL A 174 0.22 1.27 -14.46
N ASP A 175 1.49 1.53 -14.71
CA ASP A 175 2.58 0.58 -14.44
C ASP A 175 2.73 0.38 -12.93
N ASN A 176 2.85 -0.88 -12.49
CA ASN A 176 3.00 -1.24 -11.07
C ASN A 176 4.20 -0.54 -10.40
N ARG A 177 5.24 -0.20 -11.18
CA ARG A 177 6.42 0.53 -10.69
C ARG A 177 6.12 1.98 -10.33
N MET A 178 5.05 2.56 -10.88
CA MET A 178 4.58 3.92 -10.58
C MET A 178 3.75 3.98 -9.29
N ILE A 179 3.37 2.83 -8.73
CA ILE A 179 2.58 2.74 -7.51
C ILE A 179 3.47 3.01 -6.30
N LEU A 180 3.15 4.06 -5.56
CA LEU A 180 3.84 4.47 -4.34
C LEU A 180 3.44 3.60 -3.13
N GLY A 181 2.27 2.96 -3.18
CA GLY A 181 1.77 2.04 -2.18
C GLY A 181 0.23 1.93 -2.17
N ARG A 182 -0.25 0.99 -1.35
CA ARG A 182 -1.67 0.80 -1.04
C ARG A 182 -2.05 1.66 0.15
N ALA A 183 -3.22 2.28 0.08
CA ALA A 183 -3.86 2.96 1.20
C ALA A 183 -4.61 1.92 2.06
N TYR A 184 -4.29 1.86 3.34
CA TYR A 184 -4.86 0.89 4.27
C TYR A 184 -5.93 1.48 5.17
N ALA A 185 -5.72 2.70 5.64
CA ALA A 185 -6.63 3.34 6.58
C ALA A 185 -6.58 4.86 6.48
N VAL A 186 -7.71 5.51 6.78
CA VAL A 186 -7.76 6.93 7.12
C VAL A 186 -7.37 7.08 8.59
N ILE A 187 -6.41 7.95 8.88
CA ILE A 187 -5.89 8.21 10.23
C ILE A 187 -6.27 9.59 10.77
N PHE A 188 -6.71 10.47 9.90
CA PHE A 188 -7.21 11.80 10.25
C PHE A 188 -8.20 12.27 9.16
N PRO A 189 -9.28 13.01 9.51
CA PRO A 189 -9.69 13.46 10.85
C PRO A 189 -10.18 12.29 11.74
N ILE A 190 -10.17 12.49 13.06
CA ILE A 190 -10.51 11.42 14.04
C ILE A 190 -11.90 10.81 13.78
N LYS A 191 -12.82 11.59 13.22
CA LYS A 191 -14.20 11.14 12.91
C LYS A 191 -14.27 10.16 11.75
N GLU A 192 -13.27 10.19 10.86
CA GLU A 192 -13.19 9.37 9.64
C GLU A 192 -12.18 8.21 9.76
N ILE A 193 -11.63 8.01 10.98
CA ILE A 193 -10.69 6.90 11.19
C ILE A 193 -11.36 5.56 10.86
N GLY A 194 -10.79 4.85 9.89
CA GLY A 194 -11.31 3.56 9.44
C GLY A 194 -10.42 2.89 8.42
N TRP A 195 -10.64 1.60 8.21
CA TRP A 195 -9.97 0.84 7.17
C TRP A 195 -10.55 1.19 5.80
N ILE A 196 -9.70 1.22 4.78
CA ILE A 196 -10.07 1.41 3.38
C ILE A 196 -10.19 0.00 2.75
N TYR A 197 -11.39 -0.32 2.28
CA TYR A 197 -11.72 -1.59 1.63
C TYR A 197 -11.92 -1.41 0.14
#